data_4d059b0699c948a19ebe8c14383add6d
#
_entry.id   4d059b0699c948a19ebe8c14383add6d
#
_cell.length_a   1.000
_cell.length_b   1.000
_cell.length_c   1.000
_cell.angle_alpha   90.00
_cell.angle_beta   90.00
_cell.angle_gamma   90.00
#
_symmetry.space_group_name_H-M   'P 1'
#
loop_
_entity.id
_entity.type
_entity.pdbx_description
1 polymer ?
#
loop_
_entity_poly.entity_id
_entity_poly.type
_entity_poly.pdbx_seq_one_letter_code
_entity_poly.pdbx_strand_id
1 'polypeptide(L)'
;MTAAGIDRLRAEFNTNAWSGRVEGGYRFATPWMGITPYAAGQFTTYSLPAYAEQVLSGAGTFALNYAAKDVTASRTEFGFRTDKSFAMQNAILTLRGRAAWAHDFNTDRNVTALFQTLPGASFVVNGAAQAHDSALVTGAAEMKWLNGISLAGVFEGQFSNVTNSYAGKGVARYSW
;
A
#
# COMPACT_ATOMS: atom_id res chain seq x y z
N MET A 1 43.94 20.36 -5.70
CA MET A 1 42.64 19.72 -6.03
C MET A 1 42.50 18.53 -5.11
N THR A 2 41.81 18.66 -4.01
CA THR A 2 41.47 17.54 -3.13
C THR A 2 40.45 16.69 -3.86
N ALA A 3 40.79 15.43 -4.14
CA ALA A 3 39.84 14.45 -4.66
C ALA A 3 38.65 14.40 -3.69
N ALA A 4 37.46 14.67 -4.18
CA ALA A 4 36.25 14.45 -3.40
C ALA A 4 36.22 12.96 -3.04
N GLY A 5 36.52 12.64 -1.80
CA GLY A 5 36.54 11.28 -1.31
C GLY A 5 35.15 10.67 -1.38
N ILE A 6 35.07 9.36 -1.55
CA ILE A 6 33.82 8.63 -1.46
C ILE A 6 33.49 8.49 0.02
N ASP A 7 32.43 9.16 0.49
CA ASP A 7 31.91 8.95 1.83
C ASP A 7 31.11 7.66 1.89
N ARG A 8 31.33 6.87 2.93
CA ARG A 8 30.52 5.71 3.26
C ARG A 8 29.71 6.03 4.51
N LEU A 9 28.41 6.13 4.35
CA LEU A 9 27.48 6.59 5.38
C LEU A 9 26.53 5.43 5.78
N ARG A 10 26.11 5.42 7.04
CA ARG A 10 25.13 4.48 7.59
C ARG A 10 24.14 5.23 8.45
N ALA A 11 22.86 4.91 8.32
CA ALA A 11 21.80 5.37 9.22
C ALA A 11 21.07 4.16 9.81
N GLU A 12 20.77 4.23 11.09
CA GLU A 12 19.95 3.25 11.81
C GLU A 12 18.93 3.99 12.65
N PHE A 13 17.67 3.61 12.52
CA PHE A 13 16.57 4.17 13.30
C PHE A 13 15.42 3.16 13.44
N ASN A 14 14.65 3.32 14.52
CA ASN A 14 13.44 2.53 14.75
C ASN A 14 12.22 3.37 14.42
N THR A 15 11.32 2.81 13.62
CA THR A 15 10.06 3.45 13.24
C THR A 15 8.90 2.72 13.90
N ASN A 16 7.98 3.47 14.47
CA ASN A 16 6.71 2.94 14.97
C ASN A 16 5.60 3.27 13.98
N ALA A 17 4.71 2.29 13.75
CA ALA A 17 3.55 2.47 12.92
C ALA A 17 2.29 1.94 13.61
N TRP A 18 1.22 2.72 13.54
CA TRP A 18 -0.12 2.36 14.02
C TRP A 18 -1.09 2.45 12.87
N SER A 19 -1.92 1.43 12.71
CA SER A 19 -2.93 1.44 11.66
C SER A 19 -4.24 0.87 12.18
N GLY A 20 -5.35 1.39 11.63
CA GLY A 20 -6.68 0.89 11.89
C GLY A 20 -7.55 1.01 10.65
N ARG A 21 -8.47 0.06 10.46
CA ARG A 21 -9.46 0.06 9.40
C ARG A 21 -10.82 -0.33 9.96
N VAL A 22 -11.84 0.43 9.61
CA VAL A 22 -13.24 0.13 9.89
C VAL A 22 -13.96 0.03 8.55
N GLU A 23 -14.79 -0.98 8.38
CA GLU A 23 -15.57 -1.20 7.18
C GLU A 23 -16.98 -1.62 7.56
N GLY A 24 -17.98 -1.07 6.86
CA GLY A 24 -19.37 -1.46 6.95
C GLY A 24 -19.99 -1.65 5.57
N GLY A 25 -20.86 -2.63 5.44
CA GLY A 25 -21.55 -2.91 4.18
C GLY A 25 -22.76 -3.81 4.40
N TYR A 26 -23.64 -3.86 3.41
CA TYR A 26 -24.82 -4.72 3.47
C TYR A 26 -24.94 -5.54 2.17
N ARG A 27 -25.10 -6.85 2.32
CA ARG A 27 -25.19 -7.77 1.18
C ARG A 27 -26.62 -7.96 0.74
N PHE A 28 -26.93 -7.54 -0.48
CA PHE A 28 -28.16 -7.82 -1.19
C PHE A 28 -28.00 -9.11 -2.00
N ALA A 29 -28.79 -10.11 -1.66
CA ALA A 29 -28.87 -11.33 -2.44
C ALA A 29 -29.85 -11.14 -3.58
N THR A 30 -29.39 -11.12 -4.83
CA THR A 30 -30.23 -11.15 -6.02
C THR A 30 -30.25 -12.55 -6.62
N PRO A 31 -31.22 -12.89 -7.51
CA PRO A 31 -31.22 -14.20 -8.17
C PRO A 31 -29.96 -14.47 -9.02
N TRP A 32 -29.23 -13.43 -9.41
CA TRP A 32 -28.12 -13.49 -10.35
C TRP A 32 -26.77 -13.48 -9.64
N MET A 33 -26.62 -12.67 -8.60
CA MET A 33 -25.37 -12.53 -7.82
C MET A 33 -25.63 -11.86 -6.48
N GLY A 34 -24.69 -11.97 -5.56
CA GLY A 34 -24.63 -11.12 -4.37
C GLY A 34 -24.02 -9.76 -4.72
N ILE A 35 -24.62 -8.68 -4.27
CA ILE A 35 -24.08 -7.32 -4.41
C ILE A 35 -23.97 -6.70 -3.02
N THR A 36 -22.79 -6.22 -2.67
CA THR A 36 -22.50 -5.65 -1.35
C THR A 36 -21.94 -4.25 -1.52
N PRO A 37 -22.76 -3.18 -1.48
CA PRO A 37 -22.24 -1.85 -1.29
C PRO A 37 -21.57 -1.76 0.09
N TYR A 38 -20.45 -1.04 0.16
CA TYR A 38 -19.70 -0.88 1.40
C TYR A 38 -19.00 0.49 1.45
N ALA A 39 -18.70 0.91 2.66
CA ALA A 39 -17.87 2.06 2.95
C ALA A 39 -16.79 1.64 3.95
N ALA A 40 -15.58 2.17 3.81
CA ALA A 40 -14.49 1.93 4.73
C ALA A 40 -13.72 3.20 5.01
N GLY A 41 -13.19 3.29 6.23
CA GLY A 41 -12.22 4.29 6.65
C GLY A 41 -10.97 3.61 7.18
N GLN A 42 -9.82 4.11 6.80
CA GLN A 42 -8.52 3.60 7.23
C GLN A 42 -7.61 4.75 7.61
N PHE A 43 -6.79 4.53 8.64
CA PHE A 43 -5.69 5.43 8.95
C PHE A 43 -4.43 4.64 9.22
N THR A 44 -3.29 5.27 8.97
CA THR A 44 -1.97 4.75 9.33
C THR A 44 -1.12 5.93 9.76
N THR A 45 -0.60 5.87 10.98
CA THR A 45 0.33 6.87 11.52
C THR A 45 1.71 6.25 11.62
N TYR A 46 2.71 6.95 11.08
CA TYR A 46 4.12 6.62 11.17
C TYR A 46 4.82 7.68 11.99
N SER A 47 5.60 7.26 12.98
CA SER A 47 6.48 8.12 13.77
C SER A 47 7.92 7.80 13.42
N LEU A 48 8.57 8.70 12.70
CA LEU A 48 10.00 8.66 12.43
C LEU A 48 10.72 9.54 13.44
N PRO A 49 11.66 9.00 14.24
CA PRO A 49 12.51 9.83 15.10
C PRO A 49 13.48 10.67 14.26
N ALA A 50 14.04 11.71 14.85
CA ALA A 50 15.21 12.37 14.28
C ALA A 50 16.37 11.38 14.27
N TYR A 51 17.11 11.34 13.18
CA TYR A 51 18.30 10.51 13.05
C TYR A 51 19.39 11.20 12.23
N ALA A 52 20.62 10.75 12.41
CA ALA A 52 21.79 11.26 11.72
C ALA A 52 22.52 10.11 11.02
N GLU A 53 23.09 10.38 9.88
CA GLU A 53 24.00 9.45 9.21
C GLU A 53 25.35 9.43 9.94
N GLN A 54 25.88 8.24 10.15
CA GLN A 54 27.21 7.99 10.71
C GLN A 54 28.21 7.78 9.60
N VAL A 55 29.34 8.43 9.70
CA VAL A 55 30.44 8.27 8.76
C VAL A 55 31.21 6.99 9.11
N LEU A 56 31.18 6.00 8.24
CA LEU A 56 31.97 4.77 8.37
C LEU A 56 33.37 4.94 7.77
N SER A 57 33.50 5.69 6.68
CA SER A 57 34.77 6.09 6.09
C SER A 57 34.57 7.31 5.19
N GLY A 58 35.63 8.12 5.02
CA GLY A 58 35.61 9.37 4.27
C GLY A 58 35.61 10.60 5.18
N ALA A 59 35.43 11.78 4.59
CA ALA A 59 35.46 13.06 5.30
C ALA A 59 34.11 13.44 5.94
N GLY A 60 33.03 12.69 5.65
CA GLY A 60 31.69 12.97 6.14
C GLY A 60 31.05 14.23 5.54
N THR A 61 31.56 14.71 4.43
CA THR A 61 31.10 15.96 3.80
C THR A 61 29.62 15.88 3.39
N PHE A 62 29.15 14.69 3.04
CA PHE A 62 27.79 14.46 2.58
C PHE A 62 26.86 13.85 3.64
N ALA A 63 27.32 13.71 4.87
CA ALA A 63 26.50 13.18 5.97
C ALA A 63 25.32 14.10 6.29
N LEU A 64 24.12 13.51 6.45
CA LEU A 64 22.87 14.21 6.63
C LEU A 64 22.28 13.99 8.03
N ASN A 65 21.58 14.99 8.50
CA ASN A 65 20.66 14.92 9.64
C ASN A 65 19.24 14.99 9.13
N TYR A 66 18.39 14.12 9.63
CA TYR A 66 16.97 14.07 9.31
C TYR A 66 16.15 14.48 10.52
N ALA A 67 15.21 15.39 10.32
CA ALA A 67 14.31 15.83 11.38
C ALA A 67 13.27 14.73 11.69
N ALA A 68 12.84 14.67 12.94
CA ALA A 68 11.71 13.82 13.32
C ALA A 68 10.47 14.21 12.53
N LYS A 69 9.67 13.23 12.14
CA LYS A 69 8.44 13.45 11.38
C LYS A 69 7.37 12.44 11.77
N ASP A 70 6.20 12.95 12.14
CA ASP A 70 4.98 12.17 12.28
C ASP A 70 4.12 12.37 11.04
N VAL A 71 3.69 11.29 10.43
CA VAL A 71 2.81 11.31 9.25
C VAL A 71 1.62 10.43 9.50
N THR A 72 0.43 11.03 9.43
CA THR A 72 -0.83 10.29 9.45
C THR A 72 -1.42 10.29 8.05
N ALA A 73 -1.50 9.13 7.44
CA ALA A 73 -2.22 8.89 6.20
C ALA A 73 -3.62 8.37 6.54
N SER A 74 -4.65 9.06 6.09
CA SER A 74 -6.05 8.63 6.21
C SER A 74 -6.67 8.46 4.83
N ARG A 75 -7.50 7.43 4.70
CA ARG A 75 -8.15 7.04 3.45
C ARG A 75 -9.58 6.65 3.68
N THR A 76 -10.47 7.11 2.84
CA THR A 76 -11.85 6.61 2.75
C THR A 76 -12.03 5.81 1.47
N GLU A 77 -12.95 4.87 1.51
CA GLU A 77 -13.24 3.99 0.39
C GLU A 77 -14.73 3.75 0.31
N PHE A 78 -15.31 3.93 -0.88
CA PHE A 78 -16.71 3.65 -1.19
C PHE A 78 -16.76 2.75 -2.42
N GLY A 79 -17.52 1.66 -2.35
CA GLY A 79 -17.56 0.74 -3.45
C GLY A 79 -18.63 -0.32 -3.31
N PHE A 80 -18.55 -1.28 -4.21
CA PHE A 80 -19.38 -2.47 -4.17
C PHE A 80 -18.55 -3.71 -4.46
N ARG A 81 -18.97 -4.81 -3.86
CA ARG A 81 -18.46 -6.16 -4.13
C ARG A 81 -19.55 -6.98 -4.75
N THR A 82 -19.17 -7.89 -5.62
CA THR A 82 -20.06 -8.87 -6.22
C THR A 82 -19.52 -10.27 -5.99
N ASP A 83 -20.43 -11.21 -5.77
CA ASP A 83 -20.10 -12.63 -5.68
C ASP A 83 -21.14 -13.50 -6.38
N LYS A 84 -20.66 -14.52 -7.09
CA LYS A 84 -21.48 -15.54 -7.72
C LYS A 84 -20.78 -16.88 -7.69
N SER A 85 -21.52 -17.91 -7.25
CA SER A 85 -21.05 -19.29 -7.31
C SER A 85 -21.87 -20.09 -8.30
N PHE A 86 -21.17 -20.93 -9.07
CA PHE A 86 -21.73 -21.83 -10.06
C PHE A 86 -21.41 -23.27 -9.65
N ALA A 87 -22.44 -24.07 -9.42
CA ALA A 87 -22.27 -25.50 -9.17
C ALA A 87 -22.04 -26.22 -10.52
N MET A 88 -20.95 -26.97 -10.59
CA MET A 88 -20.61 -27.87 -11.68
C MET A 88 -20.64 -29.32 -11.19
N GLN A 89 -20.58 -30.31 -12.09
CA GLN A 89 -20.68 -31.71 -11.71
C GLN A 89 -19.67 -32.14 -10.62
N ASN A 90 -18.43 -31.72 -10.74
CA ASN A 90 -17.35 -32.13 -9.83
C ASN A 90 -16.62 -30.94 -9.16
N ALA A 91 -17.15 -29.71 -9.29
CA ALA A 91 -16.49 -28.51 -8.78
C ALA A 91 -17.50 -27.39 -8.52
N ILE A 92 -17.06 -26.39 -7.77
CA ILE A 92 -17.74 -25.12 -7.58
C ILE A 92 -16.81 -24.01 -8.10
N LEU A 93 -17.31 -23.24 -9.08
CA LEU A 93 -16.65 -22.02 -9.51
C LEU A 93 -17.25 -20.83 -8.77
N THR A 94 -16.41 -20.07 -8.07
CA THR A 94 -16.83 -18.82 -7.42
C THR A 94 -16.11 -17.64 -8.08
N LEU A 95 -16.91 -16.72 -8.60
CA LEU A 95 -16.43 -15.44 -9.13
C LEU A 95 -16.69 -14.34 -8.12
N ARG A 96 -15.70 -13.46 -7.92
CA ARG A 96 -15.81 -12.28 -7.06
C ARG A 96 -15.28 -11.07 -7.81
N GLY A 97 -15.98 -9.95 -7.64
CA GLY A 97 -15.59 -8.67 -8.20
C GLY A 97 -15.64 -7.59 -7.13
N ARG A 98 -14.82 -6.56 -7.29
CA ARG A 98 -14.86 -5.35 -6.48
C ARG A 98 -14.56 -4.16 -7.37
N ALA A 99 -15.35 -3.11 -7.22
CA ALA A 99 -15.04 -1.80 -7.76
C ALA A 99 -15.27 -0.77 -6.65
N ALA A 100 -14.31 0.14 -6.47
CA ALA A 100 -14.39 1.16 -5.44
C ALA A 100 -13.67 2.43 -5.88
N TRP A 101 -14.10 3.55 -5.32
CA TRP A 101 -13.38 4.80 -5.29
C TRP A 101 -12.74 4.97 -3.92
N ALA A 102 -11.48 5.37 -3.91
CA ALA A 102 -10.73 5.64 -2.70
C ALA A 102 -10.19 7.07 -2.72
N HIS A 103 -10.31 7.77 -1.59
CA HIS A 103 -9.79 9.11 -1.39
C HIS A 103 -8.76 9.13 -0.26
N ASP A 104 -7.55 9.58 -0.58
CA ASP A 104 -6.42 9.75 0.33
C ASP A 104 -6.34 11.23 0.75
N PHE A 105 -6.52 11.52 2.05
CA PHE A 105 -6.58 12.89 2.57
C PHE A 105 -5.20 13.53 2.72
N ASN A 106 -4.18 12.73 3.02
CA ASN A 106 -2.81 13.21 3.17
C ASN A 106 -1.88 12.46 2.22
N THR A 107 -1.42 13.17 1.20
CA THR A 107 -0.53 12.65 0.16
C THR A 107 0.89 13.19 0.27
N ASP A 108 1.19 14.01 1.30
CA ASP A 108 2.50 14.60 1.51
C ASP A 108 3.53 13.56 1.96
N ARG A 109 4.51 13.31 1.09
CA ARG A 109 5.60 12.36 1.30
C ARG A 109 6.97 13.03 1.18
N ASN A 110 7.11 14.19 1.82
CA ASN A 110 8.37 14.90 1.84
C ASN A 110 9.18 14.58 3.13
N VAL A 111 10.49 14.66 3.03
CA VAL A 111 11.42 14.56 4.16
C VAL A 111 12.39 15.74 4.09
N THR A 112 12.62 16.39 5.20
CA THR A 112 13.61 17.46 5.31
C THR A 112 14.93 16.90 5.81
N ALA A 113 16.01 17.19 5.08
CA ALA A 113 17.37 16.81 5.44
C ALA A 113 18.27 18.04 5.50
N LEU A 114 19.26 18.00 6.39
CA LEU A 114 20.30 19.00 6.55
C LEU A 114 21.67 18.35 6.41
N PHE A 115 22.61 19.04 5.73
CA PHE A 115 24.00 18.63 5.77
C PHE A 115 24.61 18.88 7.16
N GLN A 116 25.28 17.88 7.71
CA GLN A 116 25.93 17.99 9.03
C GLN A 116 27.06 19.03 9.03
N THR A 117 27.78 19.11 7.91
CA THR A 117 28.93 19.98 7.72
C THR A 117 28.56 21.40 7.30
N LEU A 118 27.31 21.66 6.91
CA LEU A 118 26.84 22.96 6.44
C LEU A 118 25.54 23.37 7.17
N PRO A 119 25.59 23.80 8.42
CA PRO A 119 24.42 24.24 9.19
C PRO A 119 23.68 25.37 8.46
N GLY A 120 22.37 25.18 8.25
CA GLY A 120 21.51 26.11 7.49
C GLY A 120 21.26 25.74 6.04
N ALA A 121 21.99 24.79 5.46
CA ALA A 121 21.68 24.23 4.16
C ALA A 121 20.71 23.06 4.29
N SER A 122 19.43 23.37 4.45
CA SER A 122 18.35 22.37 4.42
C SER A 122 17.78 22.21 3.01
N PHE A 123 17.37 21.00 2.70
CA PHE A 123 16.63 20.70 1.49
C PHE A 123 15.51 19.71 1.77
N VAL A 124 14.48 19.77 0.92
CA VAL A 124 13.34 18.87 1.01
C VAL A 124 13.46 17.84 -0.08
N VAL A 125 13.44 16.56 0.31
CA VAL A 125 13.31 15.44 -0.63
C VAL A 125 11.84 15.09 -0.73
N ASN A 126 11.27 15.27 -1.91
CA ASN A 126 9.91 14.85 -2.19
C ASN A 126 9.89 13.35 -2.53
N GLY A 127 9.04 12.61 -1.83
CA GLY A 127 8.74 11.21 -2.19
C GLY A 127 7.91 11.13 -3.47
N ALA A 128 7.61 9.90 -3.91
CA ALA A 128 6.74 9.67 -5.05
C ALA A 128 5.36 10.29 -4.80
N ALA A 129 4.88 11.04 -5.79
CA ALA A 129 3.56 11.67 -5.72
C ALA A 129 2.47 10.59 -5.57
N GLN A 130 1.55 10.80 -4.64
CA GLN A 130 0.38 9.97 -4.46
C GLN A 130 -0.85 10.75 -4.90
N ALA A 131 -1.74 10.12 -5.67
CA ALA A 131 -3.01 10.72 -6.03
C ALA A 131 -3.94 10.80 -4.83
N HIS A 132 -4.73 11.87 -4.75
CA HIS A 132 -5.81 11.97 -3.78
C HIS A 132 -6.93 10.96 -4.08
N ASP A 133 -7.25 10.77 -5.36
CA ASP A 133 -8.34 9.92 -5.80
C ASP A 133 -7.82 8.76 -6.64
N SER A 134 -8.36 7.57 -6.38
CA SER A 134 -8.05 6.37 -7.14
C SER A 134 -9.25 5.45 -7.30
N ALA A 135 -9.34 4.80 -8.46
CA ALA A 135 -10.27 3.71 -8.72
C ALA A 135 -9.59 2.38 -8.38
N LEU A 136 -10.27 1.56 -7.61
CA LEU A 136 -9.82 0.23 -7.22
C LEU A 136 -10.68 -0.82 -7.92
N VAL A 137 -10.05 -1.78 -8.57
CA VAL A 137 -10.74 -2.89 -9.24
C VAL A 137 -10.08 -4.19 -8.80
N THR A 138 -10.89 -5.16 -8.39
CA THR A 138 -10.43 -6.50 -8.07
C THR A 138 -11.33 -7.51 -8.77
N GLY A 139 -10.74 -8.49 -9.44
CA GLY A 139 -11.41 -9.66 -9.98
C GLY A 139 -10.79 -10.92 -9.42
N ALA A 140 -11.61 -11.88 -8.97
CA ALA A 140 -11.13 -13.16 -8.49
C ALA A 140 -11.99 -14.30 -9.03
N ALA A 141 -11.35 -15.40 -9.39
CA ALA A 141 -11.98 -16.66 -9.75
C ALA A 141 -11.37 -17.77 -8.90
N GLU A 142 -12.22 -18.57 -8.27
CA GLU A 142 -11.84 -19.72 -7.46
C GLU A 142 -12.58 -20.95 -7.95
N MET A 143 -11.84 -22.00 -8.30
CA MET A 143 -12.39 -23.32 -8.62
C MET A 143 -12.05 -24.28 -7.50
N LYS A 144 -13.06 -24.88 -6.89
CA LYS A 144 -12.91 -25.88 -5.83
C LYS A 144 -13.52 -27.20 -6.28
N TRP A 145 -12.68 -28.22 -6.39
CA TRP A 145 -13.09 -29.57 -6.76
C TRP A 145 -13.46 -30.42 -5.54
N LEU A 146 -14.30 -31.43 -5.76
CA LEU A 146 -14.74 -32.38 -4.70
C LEU A 146 -13.62 -33.27 -4.18
N ASN A 147 -12.53 -33.41 -4.92
CA ASN A 147 -11.32 -34.14 -4.50
C ASN A 147 -10.41 -33.39 -3.52
N GLY A 148 -10.86 -32.24 -3.01
CA GLY A 148 -10.11 -31.41 -2.04
C GLY A 148 -9.14 -30.41 -2.69
N ILE A 149 -8.95 -30.41 -4.00
CA ILE A 149 -8.11 -29.42 -4.69
C ILE A 149 -8.90 -28.13 -4.87
N SER A 150 -8.24 -27.00 -4.69
CA SER A 150 -8.76 -25.68 -5.09
C SER A 150 -7.68 -24.84 -5.76
N LEU A 151 -8.07 -24.11 -6.81
CA LEU A 151 -7.24 -23.13 -7.50
C LEU A 151 -7.95 -21.78 -7.48
N ALA A 152 -7.22 -20.73 -7.16
CA ALA A 152 -7.74 -19.37 -7.20
C ALA A 152 -6.77 -18.43 -7.92
N GLY A 153 -7.33 -17.55 -8.73
CA GLY A 153 -6.63 -16.42 -9.35
C GLY A 153 -7.27 -15.12 -8.91
N VAL A 154 -6.44 -14.13 -8.60
CA VAL A 154 -6.87 -12.78 -8.21
C VAL A 154 -6.10 -11.77 -9.05
N PHE A 155 -6.82 -10.81 -9.60
CA PHE A 155 -6.28 -9.61 -10.22
C PHE A 155 -6.70 -8.41 -9.39
N GLU A 156 -5.77 -7.50 -9.14
CA GLU A 156 -6.01 -6.24 -8.46
C GLU A 156 -5.43 -5.10 -9.27
N GLY A 157 -6.19 -4.03 -9.42
CA GLY A 157 -5.77 -2.82 -10.11
C GLY A 157 -6.13 -1.58 -9.29
N GLN A 158 -5.21 -0.62 -9.22
CA GLN A 158 -5.44 0.72 -8.73
C GLN A 158 -5.08 1.71 -9.83
N PHE A 159 -6.00 2.57 -10.16
CA PHE A 159 -5.89 3.54 -11.25
C PHE A 159 -6.09 4.95 -10.74
N SER A 160 -5.17 5.83 -11.06
CA SER A 160 -5.24 7.24 -10.71
C SER A 160 -4.66 8.11 -11.82
N ASN A 161 -4.77 9.41 -11.68
CA ASN A 161 -4.15 10.37 -12.60
C ASN A 161 -2.62 10.47 -12.46
N VAL A 162 -2.04 9.87 -11.41
CA VAL A 162 -0.60 9.93 -11.10
C VAL A 162 0.07 8.58 -11.34
N THR A 163 -0.58 7.49 -10.95
CA THR A 163 0.02 6.15 -10.97
C THR A 163 -1.04 5.10 -11.28
N ASN A 164 -0.65 4.12 -12.10
CA ASN A 164 -1.41 2.90 -12.33
C ASN A 164 -0.62 1.71 -11.78
N SER A 165 -1.27 0.88 -10.99
CA SER A 165 -0.66 -0.30 -10.38
C SER A 165 -1.54 -1.53 -10.60
N TYR A 166 -0.93 -2.67 -10.93
CA TYR A 166 -1.64 -3.93 -11.08
C TYR A 166 -0.86 -5.03 -10.38
N ALA A 167 -1.61 -5.97 -9.81
CA ALA A 167 -1.05 -7.16 -9.19
C ALA A 167 -1.87 -8.40 -9.59
N GLY A 168 -1.19 -9.51 -9.77
CA GLY A 168 -1.81 -10.82 -9.99
C GLY A 168 -1.33 -11.81 -8.95
N LYS A 169 -2.25 -12.63 -8.41
CA LYS A 169 -1.94 -13.67 -7.44
C LYS A 169 -2.62 -14.98 -7.83
N GLY A 170 -1.86 -16.06 -7.82
CA GLY A 170 -2.39 -17.43 -7.95
C GLY A 170 -2.21 -18.19 -6.63
N VAL A 171 -3.21 -18.99 -6.25
CA VAL A 171 -3.16 -19.83 -5.05
C VAL A 171 -3.67 -21.23 -5.40
N ALA A 172 -2.91 -22.26 -5.05
CA ALA A 172 -3.34 -23.65 -5.10
C ALA A 172 -3.39 -24.21 -3.67
N ARG A 173 -4.45 -24.93 -3.33
CA ARG A 173 -4.64 -25.59 -2.04
C ARG A 173 -5.11 -27.02 -2.24
N TYR A 174 -4.71 -27.88 -1.33
CA TYR A 174 -5.23 -29.23 -1.18
C TYR A 174 -5.72 -29.43 0.26
N SER A 175 -6.95 -29.92 0.41
CA SER A 175 -7.58 -30.24 1.69
C SER A 175 -7.90 -31.74 1.69
N TRP A 176 -7.32 -32.48 2.65
CA TRP A 176 -7.57 -33.90 2.88
C TRP A 176 -8.61 -34.10 3.97
#